data_ee2041315e9078d82cc0df287f3de62c
#
_entry.id   ee2041315e9078d82cc0df287f3de62c
#
_cell.length_a   1.000
_cell.length_b   1.000
_cell.length_c   1.000
_cell.angle_alpha   90.00
_cell.angle_beta   90.00
_cell.angle_gamma   90.00
#
_symmetry.space_group_name_H-M   'P 1'
#
loop_
_entity.id
_entity.type
_entity.pdbx_description
1 polymer ?
#
loop_
_entity_poly.entity_id
_entity_poly.type
_entity_poly.pdbx_seq_one_letter_code
_entity_poly.pdbx_strand_id
1 'polypeptide(L)'
;MTAPRTIGALAAVGIVALALTGCVAKSDVAASGALTVTSTDTSCDVSTGTAASGTLAFDVTNKGSQVTEFYLLAKDGLRIVGEVENIAPGTQRSLTVVAQPGDYFTLCKPGMVGEGVGRRAFTVSGEKVAASGADAAQKKQAVDLYASFVKDQVEQLLPRV
;
A
#
# COMPACT_ATOMS: atom_id res chain seq x y z
N MET A 1 37.87 -54.03 50.40
CA MET A 1 37.23 -54.35 49.13
C MET A 1 36.59 -53.07 48.65
N THR A 2 37.24 -52.47 47.66
CA THR A 2 37.05 -51.08 47.17
C THR A 2 36.02 -51.06 46.04
N ALA A 3 34.99 -50.27 46.15
CA ALA A 3 34.03 -49.98 45.06
C ALA A 3 34.48 -48.72 44.28
N PRO A 4 34.41 -48.73 42.93
CA PRO A 4 34.72 -47.55 42.15
C PRO A 4 33.56 -46.58 41.99
N ARG A 5 33.82 -45.31 42.16
CA ARG A 5 32.96 -44.17 41.90
C ARG A 5 32.89 -43.91 40.40
N THR A 6 31.69 -43.99 39.82
CA THR A 6 31.41 -43.48 38.47
C THR A 6 30.99 -42.03 38.53
N ILE A 7 31.77 -41.16 37.85
CA ILE A 7 31.47 -39.76 37.69
C ILE A 7 30.57 -39.62 36.44
N GLY A 8 29.32 -39.23 36.67
CA GLY A 8 28.36 -38.91 35.58
C GLY A 8 28.59 -37.50 35.09
N ALA A 9 28.97 -37.37 33.82
CA ALA A 9 29.08 -36.08 33.13
C ALA A 9 27.67 -35.61 32.73
N LEU A 10 27.20 -34.48 33.30
CA LEU A 10 26.03 -33.76 32.90
C LEU A 10 26.37 -32.92 31.68
N ALA A 11 25.91 -33.31 30.50
CA ALA A 11 25.93 -32.49 29.30
C ALA A 11 24.77 -31.45 29.36
N ALA A 12 25.13 -30.21 29.58
CA ALA A 12 24.17 -29.10 29.49
C ALA A 12 23.90 -28.78 28.02
N VAL A 13 22.73 -29.13 27.50
CA VAL A 13 22.25 -28.72 26.17
C VAL A 13 21.68 -27.31 26.32
N GLY A 14 22.46 -26.33 25.83
CA GLY A 14 22.03 -24.94 25.71
C GLY A 14 21.03 -24.77 24.55
N ILE A 15 19.76 -24.56 24.87
CA ILE A 15 18.75 -24.18 23.89
C ILE A 15 18.91 -22.69 23.58
N VAL A 16 19.48 -22.35 22.42
CA VAL A 16 19.48 -20.98 21.89
C VAL A 16 18.09 -20.70 21.34
N ALA A 17 17.27 -19.99 22.10
CA ALA A 17 15.99 -19.44 21.64
C ALA A 17 16.27 -18.25 20.71
N LEU A 18 16.19 -18.46 19.40
CA LEU A 18 16.12 -17.36 18.44
C LEU A 18 14.75 -16.69 18.59
N ALA A 19 14.72 -15.56 19.28
CA ALA A 19 13.57 -14.67 19.30
C ALA A 19 13.46 -13.95 17.93
N LEU A 20 12.61 -14.48 17.03
CA LEU A 20 12.15 -13.76 15.85
C LEU A 20 11.17 -12.67 16.29
N THR A 21 11.65 -11.54 16.77
CA THR A 21 10.82 -10.34 16.95
C THR A 21 10.70 -9.59 15.63
N GLY A 22 9.94 -10.15 14.71
CA GLY A 22 9.61 -9.54 13.42
C GLY A 22 8.24 -8.86 13.41
N CYS A 23 7.84 -8.17 14.49
CA CYS A 23 6.73 -7.23 14.43
C CYS A 23 7.30 -5.85 14.11
N VAL A 24 7.32 -5.48 12.82
CA VAL A 24 7.41 -4.06 12.45
C VAL A 24 6.14 -3.41 12.98
N ALA A 25 6.27 -2.56 14.02
CA ALA A 25 5.17 -1.76 14.50
C ALA A 25 4.67 -0.92 13.30
N LYS A 26 3.40 -1.16 12.90
CA LYS A 26 2.71 -0.28 11.97
C LYS A 26 2.71 1.09 12.65
N SER A 27 3.43 2.05 12.07
CA SER A 27 3.44 3.42 12.57
C SER A 27 1.98 3.88 12.61
N ASP A 28 1.47 4.16 13.80
CA ASP A 28 0.18 4.83 13.99
C ASP A 28 0.36 6.30 13.56
N VAL A 29 0.43 6.50 12.23
CA VAL A 29 0.13 7.81 11.66
C VAL A 29 -1.36 7.96 11.92
N ALA A 30 -1.74 8.92 12.77
CA ALA A 30 -3.12 9.21 13.11
C ALA A 30 -3.90 9.37 11.80
N ALA A 31 -4.60 8.32 11.40
CA ALA A 31 -5.53 8.39 10.30
C ALA A 31 -6.61 9.36 10.77
N SER A 32 -6.71 10.53 10.13
CA SER A 32 -7.96 11.28 10.15
C SER A 32 -9.05 10.25 9.85
N GLY A 33 -10.10 10.15 10.65
CA GLY A 33 -11.07 9.05 10.60
C GLY A 33 -11.40 8.62 9.17
N ALA A 34 -11.63 7.33 8.97
CA ALA A 34 -11.83 6.77 7.63
C ALA A 34 -12.93 7.52 6.86
N LEU A 35 -12.64 7.87 5.63
CA LEU A 35 -13.57 8.50 4.70
C LEU A 35 -14.55 7.44 4.21
N THR A 36 -15.83 7.60 4.49
CA THR A 36 -16.83 6.64 4.00
C THR A 36 -17.17 6.90 2.54
N VAL A 37 -17.22 5.81 1.78
CA VAL A 37 -17.62 5.82 0.37
C VAL A 37 -18.80 4.88 0.18
N THR A 38 -19.86 5.37 -0.47
CA THR A 38 -20.98 4.56 -0.90
C THR A 38 -20.98 4.47 -2.41
N SER A 39 -20.80 3.26 -2.95
CA SER A 39 -20.94 2.97 -4.37
C SER A 39 -22.30 2.34 -4.64
N THR A 40 -22.98 2.82 -5.66
CA THR A 40 -24.19 2.21 -6.24
C THR A 40 -23.94 1.92 -7.72
N ASP A 41 -24.91 1.38 -8.42
CA ASP A 41 -24.80 1.15 -9.86
C ASP A 41 -24.71 2.47 -10.67
N THR A 42 -25.06 3.62 -10.05
CA THR A 42 -25.12 4.91 -10.75
C THR A 42 -24.46 6.07 -10.00
N SER A 43 -23.96 5.86 -8.77
CA SER A 43 -23.31 6.91 -7.96
C SER A 43 -22.07 6.42 -7.22
N CYS A 44 -21.24 7.37 -6.85
CA CYS A 44 -20.06 7.19 -5.99
C CYS A 44 -19.99 8.38 -5.02
N ASP A 45 -20.47 8.17 -3.82
CA ASP A 45 -20.61 9.24 -2.82
C ASP A 45 -19.53 9.10 -1.74
N VAL A 46 -18.64 10.07 -1.67
CA VAL A 46 -17.60 10.19 -0.64
C VAL A 46 -18.05 11.17 0.43
N SER A 47 -17.86 10.84 1.68
CA SER A 47 -18.33 11.63 2.84
C SER A 47 -17.85 13.07 2.85
N THR A 48 -16.71 13.36 2.24
CA THR A 48 -16.17 14.72 2.07
C THR A 48 -15.35 14.81 0.78
N GLY A 49 -15.25 16.01 0.21
CA GLY A 49 -14.40 16.31 -0.95
C GLY A 49 -12.98 16.77 -0.57
N THR A 50 -12.61 16.76 0.70
CA THR A 50 -11.30 17.26 1.17
C THR A 50 -10.72 16.38 2.25
N ALA A 51 -9.37 16.34 2.34
CA ALA A 51 -8.64 15.69 3.43
C ALA A 51 -7.31 16.40 3.73
N ALA A 52 -6.71 16.10 4.87
CA ALA A 52 -5.32 16.46 5.14
C ALA A 52 -4.37 15.52 4.40
N SER A 53 -3.18 16.01 4.00
CA SER A 53 -2.12 15.19 3.43
C SER A 53 -1.62 14.13 4.42
N GLY A 54 -1.21 12.99 3.92
CA GLY A 54 -0.78 11.87 4.73
C GLY A 54 -1.45 10.57 4.33
N THR A 55 -1.58 9.68 5.30
CA THR A 55 -2.29 8.41 5.10
C THR A 55 -3.79 8.66 5.13
N LEU A 56 -4.44 8.40 4.01
CA LEU A 56 -5.90 8.41 3.87
C LEU A 56 -6.42 6.98 3.90
N ALA A 57 -7.53 6.78 4.58
CA ALA A 57 -8.28 5.53 4.56
C ALA A 57 -9.68 5.81 4.00
N PHE A 58 -10.10 5.02 3.01
CA PHE A 58 -11.43 5.06 2.44
C PHE A 58 -12.12 3.72 2.74
N ASP A 59 -13.25 3.77 3.41
CA ASP A 59 -14.10 2.61 3.67
C ASP A 59 -15.23 2.57 2.64
N VAL A 60 -15.07 1.71 1.65
CA VAL A 60 -15.94 1.63 0.48
C VAL A 60 -16.99 0.54 0.67
N THR A 61 -18.24 0.94 0.75
CA THR A 61 -19.39 0.03 0.83
C THR A 61 -20.10 -0.04 -0.53
N ASN A 62 -20.27 -1.23 -1.07
CA ASN A 62 -21.03 -1.45 -2.28
C ASN A 62 -22.52 -1.65 -1.96
N LYS A 63 -23.35 -0.67 -2.31
CA LYS A 63 -24.81 -0.70 -2.22
C LYS A 63 -25.48 -1.00 -3.56
N GLY A 64 -24.69 -1.20 -4.63
CA GLY A 64 -25.17 -1.57 -5.95
C GLY A 64 -25.43 -3.07 -6.10
N SER A 65 -25.84 -3.46 -7.30
CA SER A 65 -26.15 -4.85 -7.67
C SER A 65 -24.96 -5.57 -8.32
N GLN A 66 -23.93 -4.85 -8.75
CA GLN A 66 -22.75 -5.37 -9.44
C GLN A 66 -21.51 -5.26 -8.54
N VAL A 67 -20.51 -6.11 -8.76
CA VAL A 67 -19.17 -5.92 -8.18
C VAL A 67 -18.66 -4.55 -8.61
N THR A 68 -18.02 -3.81 -7.69
CA THR A 68 -17.52 -2.47 -7.97
C THR A 68 -16.05 -2.31 -7.58
N GLU A 69 -15.46 -1.24 -8.07
CA GLU A 69 -14.13 -0.73 -7.71
C GLU A 69 -14.25 0.72 -7.26
N PHE A 70 -13.28 1.19 -6.48
CA PHE A 70 -13.13 2.60 -6.12
C PHE A 70 -11.71 3.06 -6.41
N TYR A 71 -11.59 4.26 -6.95
CA TYR A 71 -10.33 4.88 -7.36
C TYR A 71 -10.11 6.24 -6.71
N LEU A 72 -8.87 6.49 -6.30
CA LEU A 72 -8.31 7.82 -6.13
C LEU A 72 -7.41 8.09 -7.32
N LEU A 73 -7.79 9.02 -8.19
CA LEU A 73 -7.06 9.39 -9.39
C LEU A 73 -6.28 10.69 -9.17
N ALA A 74 -5.15 10.84 -9.83
CA ALA A 74 -4.41 12.09 -9.85
C ALA A 74 -5.18 13.20 -10.57
N LYS A 75 -4.64 14.43 -10.52
CA LYS A 75 -5.22 15.64 -11.14
C LYS A 75 -5.50 15.51 -12.65
N ASP A 76 -4.73 14.68 -13.35
CA ASP A 76 -4.97 14.39 -14.77
C ASP A 76 -6.23 13.54 -15.01
N GLY A 77 -6.76 12.95 -13.95
CA GLY A 77 -7.92 12.09 -13.97
C GLY A 77 -7.71 10.74 -14.64
N LEU A 78 -6.47 10.37 -14.89
CA LEU A 78 -6.07 9.14 -15.57
C LEU A 78 -5.17 8.26 -14.70
N ARG A 79 -4.15 8.85 -14.08
CA ARG A 79 -3.20 8.11 -13.25
C ARG A 79 -3.84 7.68 -11.94
N ILE A 80 -3.85 6.39 -11.70
CA ILE A 80 -4.33 5.79 -10.46
C ILE A 80 -3.29 6.07 -9.35
N VAL A 81 -3.74 6.69 -8.26
CA VAL A 81 -2.96 6.93 -7.04
C VAL A 81 -3.19 5.81 -6.03
N GLY A 82 -4.41 5.30 -5.98
CA GLY A 82 -4.80 4.14 -5.21
C GLY A 82 -6.14 3.61 -5.68
N GLU A 83 -6.36 2.31 -5.49
CA GLU A 83 -7.61 1.64 -5.85
C GLU A 83 -7.92 0.51 -4.89
N VAL A 84 -9.18 0.17 -4.80
CA VAL A 84 -9.67 -1.05 -4.17
C VAL A 84 -10.70 -1.69 -5.09
N GLU A 85 -10.47 -2.95 -5.40
CA GLU A 85 -11.23 -3.71 -6.40
C GLU A 85 -12.07 -4.82 -5.78
N ASN A 86 -12.90 -5.44 -6.60
CA ASN A 86 -13.64 -6.67 -6.26
C ASN A 86 -14.51 -6.51 -5.00
N ILE A 87 -15.21 -5.38 -4.87
CA ILE A 87 -16.15 -5.13 -3.78
C ILE A 87 -17.51 -5.71 -4.19
N ALA A 88 -17.86 -6.87 -3.65
CA ALA A 88 -19.13 -7.54 -3.96
C ALA A 88 -20.33 -6.74 -3.43
N PRO A 89 -21.53 -6.91 -4.04
CA PRO A 89 -22.76 -6.30 -3.54
C PRO A 89 -22.98 -6.58 -2.03
N GLY A 90 -23.33 -5.53 -1.28
CA GLY A 90 -23.56 -5.59 0.16
C GLY A 90 -22.32 -5.71 1.03
N THR A 91 -21.11 -5.72 0.45
CA THR A 91 -19.84 -5.83 1.20
C THR A 91 -19.11 -4.49 1.28
N GLN A 92 -18.09 -4.44 2.15
CA GLN A 92 -17.22 -3.30 2.36
C GLN A 92 -15.75 -3.73 2.22
N ARG A 93 -14.94 -2.85 1.63
CA ARG A 93 -13.47 -2.97 1.62
C ARG A 93 -12.83 -1.61 1.88
N SER A 94 -11.62 -1.62 2.44
CA SER A 94 -10.87 -0.39 2.74
C SER A 94 -9.71 -0.21 1.77
N LEU A 95 -9.53 1.03 1.31
CA LEU A 95 -8.34 1.51 0.61
C LEU A 95 -7.53 2.38 1.56
N THR A 96 -6.26 2.06 1.75
CA THR A 96 -5.31 2.92 2.45
C THR A 96 -4.26 3.40 1.46
N VAL A 97 -4.06 4.72 1.39
CA VAL A 97 -3.14 5.35 0.43
C VAL A 97 -2.45 6.56 1.07
N VAL A 98 -1.19 6.80 0.74
CA VAL A 98 -0.49 8.04 1.11
C VAL A 98 -0.70 9.09 0.03
N ALA A 99 -1.38 10.18 0.37
CA ALA A 99 -1.65 11.27 -0.56
C ALA A 99 -0.85 12.52 -0.21
N GLN A 100 -0.22 13.11 -1.22
CA GLN A 100 0.45 14.41 -1.16
C GLN A 100 -0.57 15.55 -1.26
N PRO A 101 -0.26 16.78 -0.83
CA PRO A 101 -1.11 17.93 -1.11
C PRO A 101 -1.32 18.09 -2.61
N GLY A 102 -2.56 18.31 -3.03
CA GLY A 102 -2.91 18.48 -4.45
C GLY A 102 -4.37 18.16 -4.75
N ASP A 103 -4.68 18.23 -6.03
CA ASP A 103 -6.00 17.93 -6.56
C ASP A 103 -6.04 16.49 -7.08
N TYR A 104 -7.16 15.84 -6.84
CA TYR A 104 -7.44 14.45 -7.16
C TYR A 104 -8.87 14.32 -7.69
N PHE A 105 -9.22 13.14 -8.14
CA PHE A 105 -10.59 12.74 -8.40
C PHE A 105 -10.88 11.41 -7.71
N THR A 106 -12.12 11.26 -7.24
CA THR A 106 -12.66 9.97 -6.81
C THR A 106 -13.62 9.43 -7.86
N LEU A 107 -13.72 8.10 -7.97
CA LEU A 107 -14.53 7.43 -8.97
C LEU A 107 -14.88 6.03 -8.49
N CYS A 108 -16.12 5.57 -8.72
CA CYS A 108 -16.51 4.17 -8.59
C CYS A 108 -16.74 3.54 -9.97
N LYS A 109 -16.50 2.24 -10.10
CA LYS A 109 -16.69 1.54 -11.37
C LYS A 109 -17.53 0.27 -11.18
N PRO A 110 -18.87 0.38 -11.17
CA PRO A 110 -19.77 -0.77 -11.13
C PRO A 110 -19.57 -1.67 -12.35
N GLY A 111 -19.57 -2.97 -12.13
CA GLY A 111 -19.29 -3.97 -13.17
C GLY A 111 -17.82 -4.02 -13.60
N MET A 112 -16.92 -3.20 -12.99
CA MET A 112 -15.48 -3.15 -13.28
C MET A 112 -15.16 -2.80 -14.74
N VAL A 113 -16.07 -2.13 -15.44
CA VAL A 113 -15.93 -1.76 -16.86
C VAL A 113 -16.38 -0.33 -17.13
N GLY A 114 -15.96 0.22 -18.28
CA GLY A 114 -16.36 1.55 -18.74
C GLY A 114 -15.70 2.70 -17.97
N GLU A 115 -16.28 3.90 -18.11
CA GLU A 115 -15.74 5.16 -17.56
C GLU A 115 -15.95 5.31 -16.05
N GLY A 116 -16.80 4.47 -15.45
CA GLY A 116 -17.21 4.58 -14.06
C GLY A 116 -18.28 5.63 -13.82
N VAL A 117 -18.64 5.82 -12.54
CA VAL A 117 -19.73 6.71 -12.11
C VAL A 117 -19.27 7.62 -10.97
N GLY A 118 -19.97 8.73 -10.78
CA GLY A 118 -19.81 9.62 -9.63
C GLY A 118 -18.43 10.27 -9.52
N ARG A 119 -17.76 10.53 -10.66
CA ARG A 119 -16.47 11.23 -10.65
C ARG A 119 -16.59 12.59 -9.98
N ARG A 120 -15.80 12.82 -8.94
CA ARG A 120 -15.80 14.06 -8.15
C ARG A 120 -14.38 14.56 -7.91
N ALA A 121 -14.21 15.88 -7.84
CA ALA A 121 -13.00 16.51 -7.36
C ALA A 121 -12.79 16.19 -5.87
N PHE A 122 -11.56 15.93 -5.52
CA PHE A 122 -11.11 15.67 -4.15
C PHE A 122 -9.80 16.42 -3.90
N THR A 123 -9.75 17.26 -2.88
CA THR A 123 -8.58 18.10 -2.60
C THR A 123 -7.88 17.63 -1.33
N VAL A 124 -6.59 17.40 -1.41
CA VAL A 124 -5.73 17.10 -0.27
C VAL A 124 -4.91 18.36 0.06
N SER A 125 -4.98 18.83 1.30
CA SER A 125 -4.29 20.03 1.77
C SER A 125 -3.35 19.71 2.95
N GLY A 126 -2.36 20.57 3.19
CA GLY A 126 -1.39 20.41 4.25
C GLY A 126 0.05 20.43 3.76
N GLU A 127 0.97 19.94 4.57
CA GLU A 127 2.38 19.84 4.22
C GLU A 127 2.68 18.62 3.35
N LYS A 128 3.78 18.67 2.61
CA LYS A 128 4.26 17.51 1.85
C LYS A 128 4.63 16.38 2.80
N VAL A 129 4.11 15.20 2.52
CA VAL A 129 4.46 13.99 3.24
C VAL A 129 5.85 13.55 2.79
N ALA A 130 6.76 13.40 3.74
CA ALA A 130 8.08 12.84 3.45
C ALA A 130 7.92 11.38 2.97
N ALA A 131 8.67 11.01 1.93
CA ALA A 131 8.77 9.60 1.57
C ALA A 131 9.31 8.83 2.77
N SER A 132 8.74 7.66 3.08
CA SER A 132 9.30 6.82 4.13
C SER A 132 10.75 6.47 3.77
N GLY A 133 11.63 6.37 4.77
CA GLY A 133 13.03 6.02 4.50
C GLY A 133 13.16 4.68 3.75
N ALA A 134 12.20 3.76 3.95
CA ALA A 134 12.10 2.50 3.22
C ALA A 134 11.81 2.74 1.73
N ASP A 135 10.84 3.60 1.39
CA ASP A 135 10.49 3.91 0.00
C ASP A 135 11.64 4.58 -0.74
N ALA A 136 12.37 5.50 -0.07
CA ALA A 136 13.53 6.16 -0.64
C ALA A 136 14.68 5.19 -0.92
N ALA A 137 14.94 4.26 0.00
CA ALA A 137 15.96 3.23 -0.15
C ALA A 137 15.60 2.23 -1.27
N GLN A 138 14.36 1.78 -1.34
CA GLN A 138 13.87 0.89 -2.40
C GLN A 138 13.94 1.55 -3.77
N LYS A 139 13.52 2.82 -3.87
CA LYS A 139 13.61 3.58 -5.12
C LYS A 139 15.05 3.74 -5.58
N LYS A 140 15.97 4.06 -4.66
CA LYS A 140 17.40 4.15 -4.98
C LYS A 140 17.93 2.81 -5.47
N GLN A 141 17.62 1.72 -4.80
CA GLN A 141 18.05 0.37 -5.19
C GLN A 141 17.50 0.00 -6.59
N ALA A 142 16.25 0.31 -6.88
CA ALA A 142 15.66 0.06 -8.20
C ALA A 142 16.36 0.87 -9.30
N VAL A 143 16.68 2.14 -9.05
CA VAL A 143 17.41 3.00 -9.98
C VAL A 143 18.82 2.47 -10.22
N ASP A 144 19.56 2.09 -9.17
CA ASP A 144 20.90 1.56 -9.26
C ASP A 144 20.94 0.23 -10.05
N LEU A 145 19.95 -0.65 -9.81
CA LEU A 145 19.79 -1.91 -10.54
C LEU A 145 19.51 -1.69 -12.02
N TYR A 146 18.60 -0.76 -12.34
CA TYR A 146 18.29 -0.40 -13.74
C TYR A 146 19.50 0.21 -14.45
N ALA A 147 20.24 1.11 -13.81
CA ALA A 147 21.43 1.71 -14.36
C ALA A 147 22.51 0.69 -14.66
N SER A 148 22.71 -0.29 -13.76
CA SER A 148 23.68 -1.39 -13.96
C SER A 148 23.29 -2.28 -15.13
N PHE A 149 21.98 -2.61 -15.26
CA PHE A 149 21.46 -3.40 -16.36
C PHE A 149 21.65 -2.70 -17.72
N VAL A 150 21.32 -1.40 -17.81
CA VAL A 150 21.50 -0.62 -19.05
C VAL A 150 22.96 -0.56 -19.44
N LYS A 151 23.86 -0.33 -18.47
CA LYS A 151 25.32 -0.31 -18.74
C LYS A 151 25.81 -1.64 -19.32
N ASP A 152 25.41 -2.76 -18.72
CA ASP A 152 25.80 -4.10 -19.17
C ASP A 152 25.29 -4.38 -20.60
N GLN A 153 24.05 -3.99 -20.91
CA GLN A 153 23.49 -4.13 -22.25
C GLN A 153 24.23 -3.28 -23.28
N VAL A 154 24.60 -2.04 -22.94
CA VAL A 154 25.36 -1.16 -23.84
C VAL A 154 26.76 -1.70 -24.09
N GLU A 155 27.45 -2.20 -23.07
CA GLU A 155 28.79 -2.80 -23.23
C GLU A 155 28.77 -4.05 -24.12
N GLN A 156 27.68 -4.84 -24.08
CA GLN A 156 27.52 -6.00 -24.96
C GLN A 156 27.25 -5.63 -26.43
N LEU A 157 26.65 -4.46 -26.67
CA LEU A 157 26.29 -3.98 -28.00
C LEU A 157 27.41 -3.20 -28.69
N LEU A 158 28.41 -2.70 -27.93
CA LEU A 158 29.55 -2.01 -28.51
C LEU A 158 30.46 -3.02 -29.24
N PRO A 159 30.82 -2.78 -30.50
CA PRO A 159 31.74 -3.65 -31.21
C PRO A 159 33.08 -3.66 -30.49
N ARG A 160 33.59 -4.86 -30.24
CA ARG A 160 34.96 -5.04 -29.74
C ARG A 160 35.91 -4.68 -30.91
N VAL A 161 36.44 -3.47 -30.88
CA VAL A 161 37.49 -3.00 -31.78
C VAL A 161 38.84 -3.60 -31.34
#